data_64197530106777cc68b94afd91bdc70d
#
_entry.id   64197530106777cc68b94afd91bdc70d
#
_cell.length_a   1.000
_cell.length_b   1.000
_cell.length_c   1.000
_cell.angle_alpha   90.00
_cell.angle_beta   90.00
_cell.angle_gamma   90.00
#
_symmetry.space_group_name_H-M   'P 1'
#
loop_
_entity.id
_entity.type
_entity.pdbx_description
1 polymer ?
#
loop_
_entity_poly.entity_id
_entity_poly.type
_entity_poly.pdbx_seq_one_letter_code
_entity_poly.pdbx_strand_id
1 'polypeptide(L)'
;METRSNSGRVQPLFQQIFGIDVRALAALRIALALLLLTDLAIRSTDLIDHYTDVGILPRPARITVFELREETSARFWWSIHMLNGTAWFQGGLFIVAAALALCLLLGYRTRLVTLLSWLMLVSLHSRMPSVLQGGDVLLRSLLCWSLFLPLGAVASVDHAFGPRRPERPPAAALSLASFALLLQVAIVYWCSAAAKSDPAWWRDSSAVYYALQFDLYVKPLGIRLREYPRCLEGLTFCTYWFEWIGPALAFLPWRTGFWRLLVVAGFWGFHLGLALTLHLGLFSYVAMTAWLVFLPAAIWDRLAIWTSSVRSAIVRRVRPRWDRLAPRLFRRPAPAWFVPGWGSSVCVAGLLGGVLYVNYLTLLPAGAARHGPRWPHHVIAVLRLEQEWTMFAPCPTRDDGWFVVRGVLVDGSEVNLWEPERDLTWVKPQLPSAHFPNHRWRKYLSNFRWNQDTEQLSCFSDWLRARWDDSYSGGRPEREVELVQIIFFLEETPPPGKPPRPLEPEVLWHWNYKEPDEPGAEETKARTETDKLDTHDTLPGIPTSDKDVGIRFHRIITQVSRTFEGTRKAAPISSLVEVLLGVF
;
A
#
# COMPACT_ATOMS: atom_id res chain seq x y z
N MET A 1 -17.85 -55.26 14.92
CA MET A 1 -18.33 -54.12 14.11
C MET A 1 -17.45 -52.92 14.48
N GLU A 2 -16.30 -52.83 13.80
CA GLU A 2 -15.29 -51.77 14.06
C GLU A 2 -15.74 -50.47 13.40
N THR A 3 -16.00 -49.48 14.17
CA THR A 3 -16.18 -48.10 13.73
C THR A 3 -14.83 -47.59 13.19
N ARG A 4 -14.55 -47.79 11.89
CA ARG A 4 -13.43 -47.16 11.18
C ARG A 4 -13.63 -45.63 11.33
N SER A 5 -12.80 -45.01 12.16
CA SER A 5 -12.81 -43.58 12.39
C SER A 5 -12.59 -42.83 11.06
N ASN A 6 -13.47 -41.94 10.77
CA ASN A 6 -13.46 -41.05 9.59
C ASN A 6 -12.29 -40.04 9.61
N SER A 7 -11.47 -40.06 10.67
CA SER A 7 -10.34 -39.16 10.90
C SER A 7 -9.20 -39.31 9.86
N GLY A 8 -9.03 -40.48 9.25
CA GLY A 8 -7.97 -40.73 8.27
C GLY A 8 -8.18 -40.06 6.90
N ARG A 9 -9.39 -39.62 6.56
CA ARG A 9 -9.68 -38.92 5.29
C ARG A 9 -9.68 -37.41 5.42
N VAL A 10 -9.92 -36.86 6.58
CA VAL A 10 -10.02 -35.42 6.83
C VAL A 10 -8.64 -34.76 6.85
N GLN A 11 -7.64 -35.38 7.47
CA GLN A 11 -6.27 -34.83 7.51
C GLN A 11 -5.64 -34.60 6.13
N PRO A 12 -5.72 -35.55 5.15
CA PRO A 12 -5.18 -35.31 3.81
C PRO A 12 -5.92 -34.19 3.06
N LEU A 13 -7.23 -34.01 3.29
CA LEU A 13 -8.01 -32.94 2.67
C LEU A 13 -7.60 -31.56 3.21
N PHE A 14 -7.50 -31.39 4.53
CA PHE A 14 -7.02 -30.16 5.14
C PHE A 14 -5.61 -29.79 4.68
N GLN A 15 -4.72 -30.78 4.59
CA GLN A 15 -3.36 -30.55 4.09
C GLN A 15 -3.36 -30.13 2.61
N GLN A 16 -4.26 -30.67 1.81
CA GLN A 16 -4.41 -30.30 0.40
C GLN A 16 -4.90 -28.84 0.24
N ILE A 17 -5.84 -28.40 1.07
CA ILE A 17 -6.46 -27.07 0.96
C ILE A 17 -5.64 -26.01 1.69
N PHE A 18 -5.11 -26.28 2.89
CA PHE A 18 -4.48 -25.29 3.76
C PHE A 18 -2.98 -25.51 3.96
N GLY A 19 -2.42 -26.60 3.43
CA GLY A 19 -0.99 -26.84 3.44
C GLY A 19 -0.27 -25.97 2.43
N ILE A 20 0.90 -25.43 2.83
CA ILE A 20 1.78 -24.65 1.97
C ILE A 20 3.07 -25.43 1.77
N ASP A 21 3.48 -25.66 0.52
CA ASP A 21 4.75 -26.30 0.20
C ASP A 21 5.92 -25.50 0.82
N VAL A 22 6.84 -26.18 1.50
CA VAL A 22 7.97 -25.50 2.16
C VAL A 22 8.88 -24.78 1.19
N ARG A 23 8.90 -25.19 -0.10
CA ARG A 23 9.62 -24.49 -1.16
C ARG A 23 8.93 -23.19 -1.57
N ALA A 24 7.59 -23.15 -1.50
CA ALA A 24 6.82 -21.92 -1.66
C ALA A 24 7.11 -20.93 -0.53
N LEU A 25 7.25 -21.41 0.72
CA LEU A 25 7.65 -20.57 1.85
C LEU A 25 9.09 -20.04 1.70
N ALA A 26 10.00 -20.83 1.18
CA ALA A 26 11.35 -20.36 0.87
C ALA A 26 11.37 -19.31 -0.24
N ALA A 27 10.56 -19.50 -1.30
CA ALA A 27 10.39 -18.51 -2.36
C ALA A 27 9.74 -17.22 -1.83
N LEU A 28 8.71 -17.32 -0.99
CA LEU A 28 8.11 -16.18 -0.30
C LEU A 28 9.17 -15.41 0.50
N ARG A 29 9.99 -16.08 1.32
CA ARG A 29 11.08 -15.46 2.09
C ARG A 29 12.04 -14.67 1.19
N ILE A 30 12.50 -15.28 0.10
CA ILE A 30 13.42 -14.65 -0.86
C ILE A 30 12.75 -13.42 -1.49
N ALA A 31 11.52 -13.56 -1.96
CA ALA A 31 10.78 -12.46 -2.57
C ALA A 31 10.50 -11.31 -1.59
N LEU A 32 10.10 -11.61 -0.34
CA LEU A 32 9.92 -10.59 0.70
C LEU A 32 11.24 -9.85 1.01
N ALA A 33 12.35 -10.57 1.09
CA ALA A 33 13.66 -9.95 1.32
C ALA A 33 14.06 -9.02 0.16
N LEU A 34 13.85 -9.42 -1.08
CA LEU A 34 14.10 -8.60 -2.27
C LEU A 34 13.19 -7.37 -2.28
N LEU A 35 11.91 -7.53 -1.95
CA LEU A 35 10.97 -6.40 -1.84
C LEU A 35 11.39 -5.41 -0.76
N LEU A 36 11.83 -5.88 0.41
CA LEU A 36 12.37 -5.01 1.47
C LEU A 36 13.60 -4.23 1.01
N LEU A 37 14.54 -4.88 0.33
CA LEU A 37 15.72 -4.21 -0.22
C LEU A 37 15.35 -3.18 -1.28
N THR A 38 14.41 -3.50 -2.16
CA THR A 38 13.93 -2.58 -3.21
C THR A 38 13.20 -1.39 -2.58
N ASP A 39 12.34 -1.62 -1.59
CA ASP A 39 11.63 -0.55 -0.88
C ASP A 39 12.60 0.39 -0.15
N LEU A 40 13.60 -0.17 0.55
CA LEU A 40 14.65 0.61 1.19
C LEU A 40 15.48 1.40 0.18
N ALA A 41 15.81 0.83 -0.97
CA ALA A 41 16.53 1.53 -2.04
C ALA A 41 15.72 2.72 -2.58
N ILE A 42 14.42 2.55 -2.83
CA ILE A 42 13.54 3.64 -3.26
C ILE A 42 13.42 4.71 -2.17
N ARG A 43 13.27 4.33 -0.90
CA ARG A 43 13.15 5.29 0.21
C ARG A 43 14.48 6.00 0.52
N SER A 44 15.61 5.38 0.23
CA SER A 44 16.93 5.98 0.47
C SER A 44 17.23 7.16 -0.46
N THR A 45 16.57 7.26 -1.63
CA THR A 45 16.68 8.43 -2.51
C THR A 45 16.13 9.69 -1.88
N ASP A 46 15.12 9.54 -1.01
CA ASP A 46 14.43 10.64 -0.34
C ASP A 46 14.63 10.59 1.19
N LEU A 47 15.76 10.03 1.65
CA LEU A 47 16.00 9.80 3.09
C LEU A 47 15.97 11.11 3.87
N ILE A 48 16.58 12.17 3.36
CA ILE A 48 16.62 13.48 4.02
C ILE A 48 15.22 14.07 4.04
N ASP A 49 14.54 14.08 2.91
CA ASP A 49 13.26 14.76 2.74
C ASP A 49 12.12 14.09 3.53
N HIS A 50 12.10 12.75 3.60
CA HIS A 50 10.99 12.04 4.24
C HIS A 50 11.25 11.63 5.70
N TYR A 51 12.52 11.48 6.12
CA TYR A 51 12.80 10.82 7.41
C TYR A 51 13.60 11.64 8.40
N THR A 52 14.13 12.81 8.01
CA THR A 52 14.88 13.69 8.90
C THR A 52 14.04 14.85 9.45
N ASP A 53 14.63 15.62 10.38
CA ASP A 53 13.97 16.80 10.94
C ASP A 53 14.08 18.05 10.04
N VAL A 54 14.92 18.01 9.01
CA VAL A 54 15.00 19.04 7.97
C VAL A 54 14.13 18.71 6.76
N GLY A 55 13.39 17.60 6.82
CA GLY A 55 12.48 17.14 5.75
C GLY A 55 11.06 17.68 5.92
N ILE A 56 10.18 17.14 5.06
CA ILE A 56 8.78 17.57 4.90
C ILE A 56 7.88 17.31 6.12
N LEU A 57 8.31 16.53 7.09
CA LEU A 57 7.58 16.29 8.34
C LEU A 57 8.56 16.08 9.50
N PRO A 58 9.06 17.16 10.13
CA PRO A 58 9.89 17.09 11.32
C PRO A 58 9.24 16.30 12.45
N ARG A 59 10.06 15.69 13.34
CA ARG A 59 9.53 14.89 14.46
C ARG A 59 8.55 15.63 15.37
N PRO A 60 8.78 16.92 15.76
CA PRO A 60 7.81 17.65 16.55
C PRO A 60 6.46 17.77 15.86
N ALA A 61 6.42 18.21 14.60
CA ALA A 61 5.21 18.31 13.80
C ALA A 61 4.51 16.96 13.65
N ARG A 62 5.29 15.86 13.46
CA ARG A 62 4.73 14.51 13.43
C ARG A 62 4.01 14.14 14.73
N ILE A 63 4.50 14.58 15.89
CA ILE A 63 3.84 14.37 17.18
C ILE A 63 2.55 15.19 17.25
N THR A 64 2.57 16.46 16.87
CA THR A 64 1.40 17.33 16.83
C THR A 64 0.28 16.76 15.95
N VAL A 65 0.61 16.31 14.72
CA VAL A 65 -0.35 15.63 13.82
C VAL A 65 -0.98 14.40 14.48
N PHE A 66 -0.24 13.68 15.34
CA PHE A 66 -0.77 12.55 16.10
C PHE A 66 -1.74 12.96 17.19
N GLU A 67 -1.38 13.99 17.94
CA GLU A 67 -2.19 14.47 19.06
C GLU A 67 -3.51 15.07 18.57
N LEU A 68 -3.50 15.76 17.43
CA LEU A 68 -4.68 16.35 16.81
C LEU A 68 -5.64 15.29 16.23
N ARG A 69 -5.12 14.13 15.82
CA ARG A 69 -5.98 13.02 15.38
C ARG A 69 -6.43 12.24 16.60
N GLU A 70 -7.67 12.41 17.03
CA GLU A 70 -8.33 11.64 18.12
C GLU A 70 -8.45 10.13 17.81
N GLU A 71 -7.70 9.61 16.87
CA GLU A 71 -7.72 8.21 16.50
C GLU A 71 -7.12 7.35 17.60
N THR A 72 -7.80 6.28 17.93
CA THR A 72 -7.43 5.30 18.94
C THR A 72 -6.03 4.70 18.70
N SER A 73 -5.60 4.65 17.43
CA SER A 73 -4.27 4.22 17.00
C SER A 73 -3.14 5.15 17.46
N ALA A 74 -3.43 6.42 17.73
CA ALA A 74 -2.46 7.42 18.14
C ALA A 74 -1.80 7.09 19.50
N ARG A 75 -2.56 6.54 20.44
CA ARG A 75 -2.05 6.22 21.80
C ARG A 75 -1.03 5.07 21.85
N PHE A 76 -1.03 4.20 20.85
CA PHE A 76 -0.21 2.97 20.82
C PHE A 76 0.87 3.01 19.74
N TRP A 77 1.11 4.19 19.21
CA TRP A 77 2.10 4.39 18.18
C TRP A 77 3.53 4.31 18.71
N TRP A 78 4.41 3.69 17.96
CA TRP A 78 5.82 3.62 18.27
C TRP A 78 6.67 3.61 16.99
N SER A 79 7.86 4.20 17.07
CA SER A 79 8.84 4.18 15.98
C SER A 79 10.25 4.44 16.50
N ILE A 80 11.18 3.57 16.17
CA ILE A 80 12.61 3.76 16.46
C ILE A 80 13.16 4.95 15.66
N HIS A 81 12.61 5.19 14.45
CA HIS A 81 12.98 6.32 13.60
C HIS A 81 12.62 7.69 14.22
N MET A 82 11.81 7.72 15.27
CA MET A 82 11.50 8.93 16.03
C MET A 82 12.53 9.26 17.14
N LEU A 83 13.48 8.38 17.42
CA LEU A 83 14.47 8.64 18.48
C LEU A 83 15.43 9.77 18.11
N ASN A 84 15.82 9.87 16.84
CA ASN A 84 16.72 10.92 16.37
C ASN A 84 16.43 11.24 14.88
N GLY A 85 16.25 12.53 14.54
CA GLY A 85 15.93 12.99 13.19
C GLY A 85 17.13 13.38 12.32
N THR A 86 18.36 13.10 12.77
CA THR A 86 19.56 13.40 11.98
C THR A 86 19.74 12.41 10.83
N ALA A 87 20.27 12.86 9.71
CA ALA A 87 20.48 12.04 8.51
C ALA A 87 21.36 10.79 8.76
N TRP A 88 22.43 10.94 9.56
CA TRP A 88 23.32 9.82 9.87
C TRP A 88 22.62 8.73 10.70
N PHE A 89 21.74 9.11 11.63
CA PHE A 89 20.99 8.15 12.43
C PHE A 89 19.96 7.41 11.57
N GLN A 90 19.21 8.12 10.75
CA GLN A 90 18.25 7.53 9.81
C GLN A 90 18.96 6.61 8.80
N GLY A 91 20.09 7.05 8.23
CA GLY A 91 20.92 6.23 7.35
C GLY A 91 21.44 4.96 8.04
N GLY A 92 21.84 5.05 9.31
CA GLY A 92 22.25 3.90 10.12
C GLY A 92 21.11 2.88 10.28
N LEU A 93 19.86 3.33 10.54
CA LEU A 93 18.69 2.45 10.62
C LEU A 93 18.39 1.78 9.27
N PHE A 94 18.54 2.50 8.15
CA PHE A 94 18.38 1.94 6.81
C PHE A 94 19.44 0.86 6.52
N ILE A 95 20.69 1.08 6.91
CA ILE A 95 21.76 0.06 6.78
C ILE A 95 21.43 -1.18 7.62
N VAL A 96 20.96 -1.01 8.85
CA VAL A 96 20.55 -2.13 9.73
C VAL A 96 19.38 -2.88 9.08
N ALA A 97 18.37 -2.18 8.59
CA ALA A 97 17.22 -2.81 7.91
C ALA A 97 17.64 -3.57 6.65
N ALA A 98 18.56 -3.01 5.84
CA ALA A 98 19.11 -3.67 4.66
C ALA A 98 19.93 -4.92 5.04
N ALA A 99 20.75 -4.86 6.08
CA ALA A 99 21.50 -6.02 6.59
C ALA A 99 20.57 -7.14 7.07
N LEU A 100 19.48 -6.80 7.77
CA LEU A 100 18.44 -7.76 8.17
C LEU A 100 17.75 -8.37 6.95
N ALA A 101 17.41 -7.57 5.93
CA ALA A 101 16.80 -8.07 4.69
C ALA A 101 17.76 -9.00 3.92
N LEU A 102 19.07 -8.72 3.90
CA LEU A 102 20.08 -9.62 3.34
C LEU A 102 20.19 -10.93 4.14
N CYS A 103 20.18 -10.87 5.47
CA CYS A 103 20.14 -12.07 6.31
C CYS A 103 18.87 -12.90 6.06
N LEU A 104 17.71 -12.23 5.86
CA LEU A 104 16.44 -12.88 5.49
C LEU A 104 16.54 -13.54 4.12
N LEU A 105 17.14 -12.86 3.14
CA LEU A 105 17.39 -13.41 1.79
C LEU A 105 18.19 -14.71 1.86
N LEU A 106 19.26 -14.71 2.63
CA LEU A 106 20.11 -15.89 2.83
C LEU A 106 19.45 -16.95 3.71
N GLY A 107 18.45 -16.58 4.49
CA GLY A 107 17.81 -17.47 5.46
C GLY A 107 18.71 -17.79 6.65
N TYR A 108 19.40 -16.79 7.19
CA TYR A 108 20.21 -16.89 8.40
C TYR A 108 19.42 -16.42 9.60
N ARG A 109 19.34 -17.28 10.64
CA ARG A 109 18.48 -17.06 11.83
C ARG A 109 17.09 -16.57 11.44
N THR A 110 16.53 -17.24 10.44
CA THR A 110 15.38 -16.79 9.64
C THR A 110 14.26 -16.21 10.50
N ARG A 111 13.90 -16.88 11.59
CA ARG A 111 12.77 -16.43 12.43
C ARG A 111 13.07 -15.13 13.17
N LEU A 112 14.25 -15.00 13.77
CA LEU A 112 14.68 -13.79 14.47
C LEU A 112 14.78 -12.61 13.49
N VAL A 113 15.38 -12.85 12.34
CA VAL A 113 15.56 -11.84 11.31
C VAL A 113 14.23 -11.40 10.70
N THR A 114 13.27 -12.33 10.50
CA THR A 114 11.92 -11.98 10.08
C THR A 114 11.24 -11.06 11.09
N LEU A 115 11.36 -11.36 12.40
CA LEU A 115 10.83 -10.51 13.47
C LEU A 115 11.46 -9.12 13.45
N LEU A 116 12.78 -9.05 13.41
CA LEU A 116 13.51 -7.76 13.41
C LEU A 116 13.21 -6.96 12.14
N SER A 117 13.12 -7.60 10.96
CA SER A 117 12.73 -6.95 9.71
C SER A 117 11.31 -6.41 9.79
N TRP A 118 10.38 -7.17 10.37
CA TRP A 118 9.00 -6.71 10.58
C TRP A 118 8.94 -5.51 11.53
N LEU A 119 9.67 -5.55 12.66
CA LEU A 119 9.73 -4.43 13.60
C LEU A 119 10.33 -3.17 12.95
N MET A 120 11.43 -3.31 12.19
CA MET A 120 12.03 -2.19 11.45
C MET A 120 11.06 -1.60 10.43
N LEU A 121 10.31 -2.45 9.70
CA LEU A 121 9.32 -2.00 8.72
C LEU A 121 8.15 -1.28 9.40
N VAL A 122 7.62 -1.79 10.50
CA VAL A 122 6.58 -1.13 11.31
C VAL A 122 7.07 0.24 11.79
N SER A 123 8.29 0.31 12.32
CA SER A 123 8.91 1.55 12.78
C SER A 123 9.04 2.58 11.65
N LEU A 124 9.54 2.16 10.48
CA LEU A 124 9.69 3.01 9.29
C LEU A 124 8.34 3.54 8.79
N HIS A 125 7.33 2.69 8.70
CA HIS A 125 5.98 3.06 8.29
C HIS A 125 5.30 4.02 9.28
N SER A 126 5.58 3.86 10.58
CA SER A 126 5.07 4.76 11.61
C SER A 126 5.71 6.15 11.55
N ARG A 127 6.97 6.27 11.10
CA ARG A 127 7.66 7.57 10.94
C ARG A 127 7.00 8.44 9.89
N MET A 128 6.63 7.86 8.73
CA MET A 128 6.10 8.61 7.58
C MET A 128 4.89 7.89 6.96
N PRO A 129 3.70 7.97 7.58
CA PRO A 129 2.50 7.30 7.08
C PRO A 129 1.94 7.92 5.81
N SER A 130 2.16 9.22 5.57
CA SER A 130 1.61 9.95 4.43
C SER A 130 2.10 9.46 3.07
N VAL A 131 3.19 8.66 3.03
CA VAL A 131 3.71 8.03 1.80
C VAL A 131 3.32 6.56 1.65
N LEU A 132 2.53 6.01 2.58
CA LEU A 132 2.15 4.59 2.57
C LEU A 132 1.01 4.31 1.61
N GLN A 133 0.99 3.08 1.12
CA GLN A 133 -0.04 2.57 0.21
C GLN A 133 -0.37 1.10 0.54
N GLY A 134 -1.38 0.53 -0.11
CA GLY A 134 -1.82 -0.85 0.13
C GLY A 134 -0.71 -1.90 0.04
N GLY A 135 0.31 -1.68 -0.81
CA GLY A 135 1.49 -2.55 -0.90
C GLY A 135 2.30 -2.62 0.40
N ASP A 136 2.43 -1.49 1.10
CA ASP A 136 3.14 -1.42 2.39
C ASP A 136 2.37 -2.20 3.47
N VAL A 137 1.05 -2.07 3.47
CA VAL A 137 0.16 -2.80 4.40
C VAL A 137 0.26 -4.30 4.16
N LEU A 138 0.19 -4.74 2.89
CA LEU A 138 0.28 -6.15 2.54
C LEU A 138 1.67 -6.72 2.88
N LEU A 139 2.76 -6.02 2.55
CA LEU A 139 4.13 -6.45 2.85
C LEU A 139 4.33 -6.67 4.36
N ARG A 140 3.83 -5.74 5.18
CA ARG A 140 3.88 -5.82 6.65
C ARG A 140 3.07 -7.01 7.17
N SER A 141 1.88 -7.24 6.62
CA SER A 141 1.01 -8.36 6.98
C SER A 141 1.63 -9.71 6.61
N LEU A 142 2.21 -9.84 5.40
CA LEU A 142 2.91 -11.05 4.97
C LEU A 142 4.10 -11.38 5.87
N LEU A 143 4.91 -10.39 6.26
CA LEU A 143 6.00 -10.57 7.20
C LEU A 143 5.51 -11.02 8.58
N CYS A 144 4.41 -10.45 9.08
CA CYS A 144 3.82 -10.85 10.36
C CYS A 144 3.39 -12.32 10.36
N TRP A 145 2.62 -12.76 9.37
CA TRP A 145 2.21 -14.16 9.27
C TRP A 145 3.40 -15.10 9.08
N SER A 146 4.45 -14.64 8.39
CA SER A 146 5.68 -15.38 8.16
C SER A 146 6.45 -15.72 9.44
N LEU A 147 6.25 -14.97 10.54
CA LEU A 147 6.87 -15.25 11.85
C LEU A 147 6.49 -16.62 12.41
N PHE A 148 5.31 -17.10 12.07
CA PHE A 148 4.73 -18.34 12.58
C PHE A 148 4.92 -19.53 11.63
N LEU A 149 5.69 -19.35 10.54
CA LEU A 149 5.89 -20.32 9.48
C LEU A 149 7.36 -20.72 9.33
N PRO A 150 7.65 -21.95 8.85
CA PRO A 150 9.02 -22.46 8.72
C PRO A 150 9.70 -21.95 7.44
N LEU A 151 9.89 -20.63 7.29
CA LEU A 151 10.50 -20.00 6.10
C LEU A 151 11.93 -20.46 5.82
N GLY A 152 12.64 -20.94 6.85
CA GLY A 152 14.02 -21.44 6.75
C GLY A 152 14.12 -22.94 6.52
N ALA A 153 13.01 -23.67 6.33
CA ALA A 153 12.99 -25.11 6.24
C ALA A 153 13.79 -25.67 5.05
N VAL A 154 13.85 -24.95 3.95
CA VAL A 154 14.64 -25.29 2.76
C VAL A 154 15.29 -24.06 2.15
N ALA A 155 16.31 -24.26 1.31
CA ALA A 155 17.00 -23.20 0.57
C ALA A 155 17.48 -22.04 1.48
N SER A 156 17.99 -22.34 2.66
CA SER A 156 18.44 -21.37 3.67
C SER A 156 19.77 -21.78 4.28
N VAL A 157 20.48 -20.80 4.85
CA VAL A 157 21.67 -21.04 5.67
C VAL A 157 21.30 -21.88 6.90
N ASP A 158 20.15 -21.61 7.52
CA ASP A 158 19.65 -22.38 8.66
C ASP A 158 19.45 -23.86 8.32
N HIS A 159 18.95 -24.18 7.12
CA HIS A 159 18.81 -25.56 6.65
C HIS A 159 20.14 -26.21 6.33
N ALA A 160 21.07 -25.47 5.71
CA ALA A 160 22.36 -26.00 5.29
C ALA A 160 23.29 -26.33 6.47
N PHE A 161 23.20 -25.56 7.56
CA PHE A 161 24.11 -25.65 8.73
C PHE A 161 23.42 -25.98 10.05
N GLY A 162 22.09 -26.11 10.03
CA GLY A 162 21.34 -26.56 11.20
C GLY A 162 21.77 -27.97 11.66
N PRO A 163 21.45 -28.33 12.91
CA PRO A 163 21.70 -29.66 13.41
C PRO A 163 21.01 -30.68 12.48
N ARG A 164 21.78 -31.64 11.99
CA ARG A 164 21.25 -32.72 11.16
C ARG A 164 20.23 -33.50 11.96
N ARG A 165 18.95 -33.32 11.63
CA ARG A 165 17.88 -34.16 12.12
C ARG A 165 17.77 -35.38 11.24
N PRO A 166 17.52 -36.59 11.80
CA PRO A 166 17.32 -37.81 11.02
C PRO A 166 16.11 -37.73 10.11
N GLU A 167 15.13 -36.87 10.39
CA GLU A 167 13.92 -36.72 9.65
C GLU A 167 14.03 -35.60 8.59
N ARG A 168 13.52 -35.90 7.38
CA ARG A 168 13.39 -34.89 6.32
C ARG A 168 12.33 -33.86 6.72
N PRO A 169 12.48 -32.58 6.29
CA PRO A 169 11.43 -31.58 6.48
C PRO A 169 10.11 -32.09 5.90
N PRO A 170 8.96 -31.81 6.54
CA PRO A 170 7.67 -32.10 5.95
C PRO A 170 7.58 -31.39 4.60
N ALA A 171 6.97 -32.04 3.60
CA ALA A 171 6.83 -31.45 2.26
C ALA A 171 5.96 -30.18 2.27
N ALA A 172 5.02 -30.10 3.22
CA ALA A 172 4.13 -28.96 3.40
C ALA A 172 3.99 -28.59 4.87
N ALA A 173 3.87 -27.30 5.14
CA ALA A 173 3.52 -26.75 6.43
C ALA A 173 1.98 -26.64 6.53
N LEU A 174 1.38 -27.36 7.49
CA LEU A 174 -0.03 -27.26 7.85
C LEU A 174 -0.13 -26.75 9.29
N SER A 175 -0.71 -25.58 9.47
CA SER A 175 -0.92 -24.96 10.79
C SER A 175 -1.96 -23.86 10.68
N LEU A 176 -2.44 -23.32 11.80
CA LEU A 176 -3.29 -22.15 11.79
C LEU A 176 -2.61 -20.93 11.12
N ALA A 177 -1.27 -20.85 11.19
CA ALA A 177 -0.52 -19.79 10.52
C ALA A 177 -0.52 -19.96 8.98
N SER A 178 -0.48 -21.19 8.45
CA SER A 178 -0.63 -21.41 7.01
C SER A 178 -2.03 -21.03 6.54
N PHE A 179 -3.06 -21.39 7.30
CA PHE A 179 -4.42 -20.95 7.05
C PHE A 179 -4.53 -19.42 7.07
N ALA A 180 -4.01 -18.75 8.11
CA ALA A 180 -4.05 -17.30 8.25
C ALA A 180 -3.34 -16.58 7.08
N LEU A 181 -2.19 -17.08 6.65
CA LEU A 181 -1.48 -16.52 5.50
C LEU A 181 -2.28 -16.66 4.19
N LEU A 182 -2.84 -17.86 3.92
CA LEU A 182 -3.66 -18.08 2.72
C LEU A 182 -4.93 -17.21 2.75
N LEU A 183 -5.58 -17.12 3.91
CA LEU A 183 -6.76 -16.29 4.09
C LEU A 183 -6.43 -14.79 3.97
N GLN A 184 -5.28 -14.34 4.50
CA GLN A 184 -4.81 -12.96 4.31
C GLN A 184 -4.73 -12.56 2.83
N VAL A 185 -4.23 -13.45 1.98
CA VAL A 185 -4.16 -13.18 0.53
C VAL A 185 -5.57 -13.08 -0.06
N ALA A 186 -6.49 -13.96 0.33
CA ALA A 186 -7.88 -13.94 -0.15
C ALA A 186 -8.65 -12.69 0.32
N ILE A 187 -8.47 -12.28 1.57
CA ILE A 187 -9.14 -11.11 2.18
C ILE A 187 -8.86 -9.83 1.39
N VAL A 188 -7.64 -9.63 0.87
CA VAL A 188 -7.30 -8.45 0.06
C VAL A 188 -8.31 -8.26 -1.07
N TYR A 189 -8.63 -9.33 -1.78
CA TYR A 189 -9.52 -9.28 -2.94
C TYR A 189 -10.99 -9.30 -2.55
N TRP A 190 -11.38 -10.13 -1.58
CA TRP A 190 -12.77 -10.17 -1.12
C TRP A 190 -13.21 -8.85 -0.49
N CYS A 191 -12.37 -8.23 0.34
CA CYS A 191 -12.69 -6.92 0.90
C CYS A 191 -12.69 -5.83 -0.19
N SER A 192 -11.72 -5.89 -1.13
CA SER A 192 -11.70 -4.98 -2.27
C SER A 192 -12.94 -5.09 -3.14
N ALA A 193 -13.37 -6.32 -3.46
CA ALA A 193 -14.59 -6.57 -4.24
C ALA A 193 -15.86 -6.15 -3.47
N ALA A 194 -15.93 -6.44 -2.17
CA ALA A 194 -17.07 -6.06 -1.32
C ALA A 194 -17.23 -4.54 -1.19
N ALA A 195 -16.11 -3.81 -1.14
CA ALA A 195 -16.12 -2.34 -1.09
C ALA A 195 -16.56 -1.69 -2.43
N LYS A 196 -16.49 -2.41 -3.57
CA LYS A 196 -16.85 -1.93 -4.92
C LYS A 196 -18.38 -1.91 -5.12
N SER A 197 -19.07 -1.02 -4.43
CA SER A 197 -20.54 -0.93 -4.41
C SER A 197 -21.15 -0.07 -5.52
N ASP A 198 -20.35 0.75 -6.23
CA ASP A 198 -20.83 1.63 -7.30
C ASP A 198 -21.21 0.84 -8.56
N PRO A 199 -22.31 1.22 -9.27
CA PRO A 199 -22.73 0.61 -10.53
C PRO A 199 -21.67 0.55 -11.62
N ALA A 200 -20.67 1.44 -11.60
CA ALA A 200 -19.56 1.45 -12.55
C ALA A 200 -18.80 0.11 -12.58
N TRP A 201 -18.80 -0.66 -11.49
CA TRP A 201 -18.15 -1.96 -11.41
C TRP A 201 -19.00 -3.11 -11.95
N TRP A 202 -20.27 -3.18 -11.54
CA TRP A 202 -21.08 -4.39 -11.72
C TRP A 202 -22.23 -4.25 -12.72
N ARG A 203 -22.64 -3.01 -13.06
CA ARG A 203 -23.72 -2.75 -14.00
C ARG A 203 -23.23 -2.06 -15.27
N ASP A 204 -22.50 -0.96 -15.09
CA ASP A 204 -22.15 -0.07 -16.21
C ASP A 204 -20.81 -0.46 -16.85
N SER A 205 -20.03 -1.35 -16.20
CA SER A 205 -18.72 -1.84 -16.64
C SER A 205 -17.73 -0.74 -17.04
N SER A 206 -17.81 0.44 -16.39
CA SER A 206 -17.02 1.62 -16.72
C SER A 206 -15.87 1.92 -15.74
N ALA A 207 -15.67 1.09 -14.70
CA ALA A 207 -14.71 1.39 -13.65
C ALA A 207 -13.26 1.44 -14.18
N VAL A 208 -12.84 0.53 -15.06
CA VAL A 208 -11.48 0.56 -15.62
C VAL A 208 -11.28 1.78 -16.53
N TYR A 209 -12.34 2.26 -17.20
CA TYR A 209 -12.28 3.51 -17.94
C TYR A 209 -11.88 4.66 -17.00
N TYR A 210 -12.59 4.87 -15.88
CA TYR A 210 -12.23 5.92 -14.92
C TYR A 210 -10.82 5.71 -14.32
N ALA A 211 -10.47 4.47 -13.95
CA ALA A 211 -9.15 4.18 -13.40
C ALA A 211 -8.00 4.54 -14.34
N LEU A 212 -8.18 4.36 -15.65
CA LEU A 212 -7.17 4.71 -16.63
C LEU A 212 -7.22 6.19 -17.06
N GLN A 213 -8.30 6.92 -16.78
CA GLN A 213 -8.34 8.39 -16.97
C GLN A 213 -7.59 9.15 -15.87
N PHE A 214 -7.21 8.49 -14.79
CA PHE A 214 -6.49 9.12 -13.68
C PHE A 214 -5.04 9.42 -14.06
N ASP A 215 -4.80 10.62 -14.62
CA ASP A 215 -3.53 11.03 -15.22
C ASP A 215 -2.36 11.10 -14.24
N LEU A 216 -2.64 11.31 -12.94
CA LEU A 216 -1.62 11.24 -11.89
C LEU A 216 -0.99 9.84 -11.75
N TYR A 217 -1.69 8.78 -12.19
CA TYR A 217 -1.22 7.40 -12.02
C TYR A 217 -1.01 6.64 -13.33
N VAL A 218 -1.61 7.09 -14.44
CA VAL A 218 -1.57 6.35 -15.70
C VAL A 218 -0.18 6.32 -16.32
N LYS A 219 0.14 5.19 -16.96
CA LYS A 219 1.34 4.96 -17.77
C LYS A 219 1.00 5.00 -19.27
N PRO A 220 2.00 5.12 -20.16
CA PRO A 220 1.76 5.19 -21.61
C PRO A 220 0.92 4.04 -22.17
N LEU A 221 1.06 2.82 -21.65
CA LEU A 221 0.21 1.69 -22.07
C LEU A 221 -1.25 1.89 -21.64
N GLY A 222 -1.48 2.43 -20.43
CA GLY A 222 -2.82 2.77 -19.95
C GLY A 222 -3.50 3.83 -20.83
N ILE A 223 -2.75 4.85 -21.24
CA ILE A 223 -3.25 5.89 -22.18
C ILE A 223 -3.69 5.27 -23.51
N ARG A 224 -2.87 4.37 -24.08
CA ARG A 224 -3.25 3.69 -25.34
C ARG A 224 -4.49 2.80 -25.19
N LEU A 225 -4.68 2.19 -24.02
CA LEU A 225 -5.88 1.36 -23.77
C LEU A 225 -7.18 2.16 -23.75
N ARG A 226 -7.14 3.49 -23.48
CA ARG A 226 -8.31 4.37 -23.53
C ARG A 226 -9.01 4.36 -24.90
N GLU A 227 -8.27 4.07 -25.97
CA GLU A 227 -8.78 4.02 -27.35
C GLU A 227 -9.67 2.78 -27.61
N TYR A 228 -9.73 1.82 -26.67
CA TYR A 228 -10.43 0.54 -26.82
C TYR A 228 -11.58 0.36 -25.78
N PRO A 229 -12.70 1.10 -25.86
CA PRO A 229 -13.75 1.09 -24.84
C PRO A 229 -14.29 -0.30 -24.50
N ARG A 230 -14.55 -1.14 -25.52
CA ARG A 230 -15.02 -2.52 -25.32
C ARG A 230 -14.03 -3.39 -24.53
N CYS A 231 -12.73 -3.14 -24.71
CA CYS A 231 -11.70 -3.82 -23.93
C CYS A 231 -11.78 -3.38 -22.45
N LEU A 232 -12.00 -2.09 -22.19
CA LEU A 232 -12.13 -1.55 -20.83
C LEU A 232 -13.38 -2.10 -20.11
N GLU A 233 -14.51 -2.22 -20.82
CA GLU A 233 -15.72 -2.86 -20.31
C GLU A 233 -15.45 -4.32 -19.92
N GLY A 234 -14.82 -5.09 -20.83
CA GLY A 234 -14.45 -6.47 -20.57
C GLY A 234 -13.47 -6.63 -19.42
N LEU A 235 -12.46 -5.74 -19.30
CA LEU A 235 -11.52 -5.71 -18.18
C LEU A 235 -12.22 -5.37 -16.87
N THR A 236 -13.19 -4.46 -16.86
CA THR A 236 -13.98 -4.12 -15.68
C THR A 236 -14.75 -5.33 -15.18
N PHE A 237 -15.51 -5.97 -16.08
CA PHE A 237 -16.28 -7.19 -15.76
C PHE A 237 -15.37 -8.31 -15.23
N CYS A 238 -14.28 -8.60 -15.94
CA CYS A 238 -13.33 -9.64 -15.54
C CYS A 238 -12.69 -9.32 -14.18
N THR A 239 -12.27 -8.08 -13.94
CA THR A 239 -11.66 -7.67 -12.68
C THR A 239 -12.60 -7.88 -11.50
N TYR A 240 -13.84 -7.35 -11.61
CA TYR A 240 -14.83 -7.43 -10.53
C TYR A 240 -15.14 -8.88 -10.14
N TRP A 241 -15.49 -9.71 -11.12
CA TRP A 241 -15.83 -11.10 -10.85
C TRP A 241 -14.63 -11.97 -10.48
N PHE A 242 -13.44 -11.66 -11.01
CA PHE A 242 -12.23 -12.39 -10.66
C PHE A 242 -11.80 -12.12 -9.21
N GLU A 243 -11.96 -10.91 -8.69
CA GLU A 243 -11.70 -10.61 -7.29
C GLU A 243 -12.65 -11.36 -6.33
N TRP A 244 -13.91 -11.62 -6.73
CA TRP A 244 -14.83 -12.43 -5.96
C TRP A 244 -14.54 -13.93 -6.05
N ILE A 245 -14.42 -14.45 -7.25
CA ILE A 245 -14.41 -15.90 -7.54
C ILE A 245 -13.00 -16.46 -7.43
N GLY A 246 -11.99 -15.73 -7.90
CA GLY A 246 -10.61 -16.21 -8.01
C GLY A 246 -10.05 -16.75 -6.69
N PRO A 247 -10.10 -15.99 -5.56
CA PRO A 247 -9.60 -16.51 -4.31
C PRO A 247 -10.33 -17.75 -3.82
N ALA A 248 -11.66 -17.84 -4.02
CA ALA A 248 -12.44 -19.02 -3.64
C ALA A 248 -12.02 -20.29 -4.41
N LEU A 249 -11.72 -20.16 -5.71
CA LEU A 249 -11.24 -21.25 -6.54
C LEU A 249 -9.91 -21.84 -6.03
N ALA A 250 -9.06 -21.03 -5.40
CA ALA A 250 -7.79 -21.50 -4.84
C ALA A 250 -7.95 -22.45 -3.64
N PHE A 251 -9.14 -22.48 -3.02
CA PHE A 251 -9.49 -23.36 -1.90
C PHE A 251 -10.34 -24.58 -2.33
N LEU A 252 -10.65 -24.74 -3.61
CA LEU A 252 -11.41 -25.89 -4.07
C LEU A 252 -10.67 -27.21 -3.78
N PRO A 253 -11.34 -28.20 -3.14
CA PRO A 253 -10.71 -29.48 -2.81
C PRO A 253 -10.55 -30.41 -4.02
N TRP A 254 -11.30 -30.15 -5.10
CA TRP A 254 -11.22 -30.91 -6.34
C TRP A 254 -10.18 -30.35 -7.29
N ARG A 255 -9.22 -31.18 -7.75
CA ARG A 255 -8.11 -30.75 -8.61
C ARG A 255 -7.41 -29.48 -8.11
N THR A 256 -7.20 -29.35 -6.81
CA THR A 256 -6.65 -28.16 -6.13
C THR A 256 -5.40 -27.60 -6.82
N GLY A 257 -4.49 -28.47 -7.26
CA GLY A 257 -3.27 -28.05 -7.96
C GLY A 257 -3.54 -27.33 -9.29
N PHE A 258 -4.55 -27.76 -10.05
CA PHE A 258 -4.96 -27.11 -11.30
C PHE A 258 -5.58 -25.74 -11.04
N TRP A 259 -6.55 -25.67 -10.13
CA TRP A 259 -7.23 -24.41 -9.81
C TRP A 259 -6.26 -23.38 -9.21
N ARG A 260 -5.38 -23.80 -8.32
CA ARG A 260 -4.34 -22.91 -7.76
C ARG A 260 -3.43 -22.36 -8.85
N LEU A 261 -2.99 -23.20 -9.78
CA LEU A 261 -2.13 -22.73 -10.88
C LEU A 261 -2.85 -21.71 -11.77
N LEU A 262 -4.11 -21.98 -12.12
CA LEU A 262 -4.94 -21.08 -12.93
C LEU A 262 -5.15 -19.73 -12.21
N VAL A 263 -5.51 -19.77 -10.92
CA VAL A 263 -5.74 -18.58 -10.10
C VAL A 263 -4.46 -17.76 -9.93
N VAL A 264 -3.33 -18.42 -9.61
CA VAL A 264 -2.03 -17.72 -9.50
C VAL A 264 -1.64 -17.08 -10.82
N ALA A 265 -1.77 -17.78 -11.94
CA ALA A 265 -1.49 -17.20 -13.26
C ALA A 265 -2.42 -16.02 -13.57
N GLY A 266 -3.71 -16.13 -13.23
CA GLY A 266 -4.69 -15.05 -13.39
C GLY A 266 -4.34 -13.81 -12.56
N PHE A 267 -4.04 -13.95 -11.25
CA PHE A 267 -3.66 -12.81 -10.42
C PHE A 267 -2.29 -12.24 -10.78
N TRP A 268 -1.35 -13.05 -11.22
CA TRP A 268 -0.08 -12.54 -11.75
C TRP A 268 -0.30 -11.73 -13.03
N GLY A 269 -1.15 -12.21 -13.96
CA GLY A 269 -1.55 -11.47 -15.15
C GLY A 269 -2.26 -10.16 -14.80
N PHE A 270 -3.20 -10.20 -13.85
CA PHE A 270 -3.91 -9.03 -13.35
C PHE A 270 -2.95 -7.98 -12.77
N HIS A 271 -2.06 -8.37 -11.86
CA HIS A 271 -1.10 -7.44 -11.26
C HIS A 271 -0.02 -6.97 -12.24
N LEU A 272 0.38 -7.80 -13.19
CA LEU A 272 1.27 -7.37 -14.27
C LEU A 272 0.57 -6.33 -15.16
N GLY A 273 -0.70 -6.54 -15.50
CA GLY A 273 -1.52 -5.54 -16.20
C GLY A 273 -1.56 -4.21 -15.46
N LEU A 274 -1.85 -4.23 -14.16
CA LEU A 274 -1.83 -3.04 -13.31
C LEU A 274 -0.43 -2.37 -13.29
N ALA A 275 0.64 -3.15 -13.15
CA ALA A 275 2.02 -2.62 -13.14
C ALA A 275 2.42 -1.97 -14.46
N LEU A 276 1.90 -2.45 -15.59
CA LEU A 276 2.18 -1.92 -16.92
C LEU A 276 1.34 -0.69 -17.26
N THR A 277 0.14 -0.56 -16.66
CA THR A 277 -0.81 0.52 -17.00
C THR A 277 -0.85 1.65 -15.97
N LEU A 278 -0.49 1.37 -14.70
CA LEU A 278 -0.58 2.33 -13.60
C LEU A 278 0.70 2.37 -12.76
N HIS A 279 0.98 3.54 -12.20
CA HIS A 279 2.10 3.78 -11.28
C HIS A 279 1.72 3.44 -9.84
N LEU A 280 1.51 2.15 -9.53
CA LEU A 280 1.13 1.67 -8.18
C LEU A 280 2.33 1.31 -7.28
N GLY A 281 3.55 1.74 -7.63
CA GLY A 281 4.76 1.42 -6.87
C GLY A 281 4.99 -0.09 -6.74
N LEU A 282 5.29 -0.54 -5.52
CA LEU A 282 5.58 -1.95 -5.26
C LEU A 282 4.33 -2.82 -5.04
N PHE A 283 3.12 -2.24 -5.00
CA PHE A 283 1.89 -2.97 -4.70
C PHE A 283 1.71 -4.24 -5.55
N SER A 284 1.81 -4.11 -6.87
CA SER A 284 1.63 -5.25 -7.79
C SER A 284 2.64 -6.38 -7.53
N TYR A 285 3.89 -6.05 -7.22
CA TYR A 285 4.95 -7.03 -6.95
C TYR A 285 4.77 -7.71 -5.59
N VAL A 286 4.32 -6.98 -4.56
CA VAL A 286 3.98 -7.54 -3.25
C VAL A 286 2.79 -8.50 -3.39
N ALA A 287 1.77 -8.12 -4.14
CA ALA A 287 0.60 -8.95 -4.40
C ALA A 287 0.96 -10.23 -5.19
N MET A 288 1.78 -10.13 -6.24
CA MET A 288 2.29 -11.32 -6.94
C MET A 288 3.11 -12.24 -6.02
N THR A 289 3.89 -11.65 -5.12
CA THR A 289 4.65 -12.40 -4.12
C THR A 289 3.74 -13.14 -3.14
N ALA A 290 2.64 -12.52 -2.72
CA ALA A 290 1.65 -13.15 -1.84
C ALA A 290 1.06 -14.44 -2.47
N TRP A 291 0.83 -14.46 -3.77
CA TRP A 291 0.31 -15.63 -4.49
C TRP A 291 1.30 -16.79 -4.64
N LEU A 292 2.60 -16.62 -4.36
CA LEU A 292 3.59 -17.71 -4.37
C LEU A 292 3.21 -18.88 -3.46
N VAL A 293 2.53 -18.59 -2.34
CA VAL A 293 2.14 -19.60 -1.34
C VAL A 293 1.09 -20.60 -1.85
N PHE A 294 0.38 -20.24 -2.92
CA PHE A 294 -0.61 -21.10 -3.56
C PHE A 294 -0.04 -21.98 -4.67
N LEU A 295 1.24 -21.79 -5.06
CA LEU A 295 1.84 -22.61 -6.12
C LEU A 295 1.89 -24.09 -5.71
N PRO A 296 1.34 -25.00 -6.55
CA PRO A 296 1.30 -26.43 -6.25
C PRO A 296 2.68 -27.08 -6.29
N ALA A 297 2.87 -28.17 -5.53
CA ALA A 297 4.12 -28.92 -5.45
C ALA A 297 4.69 -29.31 -6.82
N ALA A 298 3.84 -29.65 -7.78
CA ALA A 298 4.25 -30.04 -9.14
C ALA A 298 5.09 -28.95 -9.86
N ILE A 299 4.84 -27.67 -9.59
CA ILE A 299 5.65 -26.59 -10.16
C ILE A 299 7.06 -26.60 -9.55
N TRP A 300 7.14 -26.78 -8.25
CA TRP A 300 8.42 -26.86 -7.53
C TRP A 300 9.23 -28.08 -7.92
N ASP A 301 8.56 -29.22 -8.17
CA ASP A 301 9.20 -30.46 -8.65
C ASP A 301 9.80 -30.26 -10.03
N ARG A 302 9.06 -29.66 -10.96
CA ARG A 302 9.56 -29.33 -12.32
C ARG A 302 10.73 -28.36 -12.26
N LEU A 303 10.62 -27.31 -11.43
CA LEU A 303 11.68 -26.33 -11.23
C LEU A 303 12.93 -26.97 -10.64
N ALA A 304 12.77 -27.89 -9.68
CA ALA A 304 13.89 -28.63 -9.07
C ALA A 304 14.62 -29.52 -10.08
N ILE A 305 13.90 -30.16 -10.99
CA ILE A 305 14.48 -30.95 -12.08
C ILE A 305 15.25 -30.03 -13.04
N TRP A 306 14.59 -28.96 -13.50
CA TRP A 306 15.17 -28.03 -14.46
C TRP A 306 16.45 -27.34 -13.93
N THR A 307 16.45 -26.97 -12.65
CA THR A 307 17.61 -26.33 -12.00
C THR A 307 18.65 -27.31 -11.48
N SER A 308 18.47 -28.62 -11.60
CA SER A 308 19.31 -29.66 -10.99
C SER A 308 20.78 -29.57 -11.42
N SER A 309 21.04 -29.33 -12.69
CA SER A 309 22.38 -29.23 -13.26
C SER A 309 23.13 -28.01 -12.74
N VAL A 310 22.47 -26.84 -12.74
CA VAL A 310 23.02 -25.57 -12.24
C VAL A 310 23.28 -25.66 -10.72
N ARG A 311 22.31 -26.19 -9.98
CA ARG A 311 22.44 -26.42 -8.53
C ARG A 311 23.62 -27.33 -8.21
N SER A 312 23.76 -28.44 -8.96
CA SER A 312 24.87 -29.39 -8.76
C SER A 312 26.23 -28.75 -9.06
N ALA A 313 26.32 -27.90 -10.08
CA ALA A 313 27.54 -27.17 -10.40
C ALA A 313 27.90 -26.15 -9.33
N ILE A 314 26.91 -25.37 -8.85
CA ILE A 314 27.11 -24.38 -7.77
C ILE A 314 27.53 -25.10 -6.47
N VAL A 315 26.81 -26.16 -6.08
CA VAL A 315 27.12 -26.91 -4.85
C VAL A 315 28.53 -27.47 -4.90
N ARG A 316 28.96 -28.09 -6.00
CA ARG A 316 30.32 -28.61 -6.15
C ARG A 316 31.39 -27.52 -6.00
N ARG A 317 31.12 -26.29 -6.48
CA ARG A 317 32.09 -25.18 -6.49
C ARG A 317 32.15 -24.42 -5.17
N VAL A 318 31.00 -24.27 -4.52
CA VAL A 318 30.84 -23.45 -3.29
C VAL A 318 31.05 -24.27 -2.02
N ARG A 319 30.55 -25.53 -1.97
CA ARG A 319 30.56 -26.38 -0.78
C ARG A 319 31.95 -26.57 -0.15
N PRO A 320 33.04 -26.84 -0.90
CA PRO A 320 34.34 -27.06 -0.27
C PRO A 320 34.92 -25.80 0.39
N ARG A 321 34.62 -24.61 -0.17
CA ARG A 321 35.02 -23.34 0.45
C ARG A 321 34.16 -23.01 1.65
N TRP A 322 32.90 -23.32 1.56
CA TRP A 322 31.91 -23.06 2.58
C TRP A 322 32.09 -23.96 3.79
N ASP A 323 32.35 -25.24 3.63
CA ASP A 323 32.60 -26.21 4.71
C ASP A 323 33.83 -25.80 5.56
N ARG A 324 34.76 -25.02 5.01
CA ARG A 324 35.91 -24.45 5.76
C ARG A 324 35.57 -23.17 6.52
N LEU A 325 34.68 -22.34 6.01
CA LEU A 325 34.33 -21.03 6.57
C LEU A 325 33.15 -21.10 7.55
N ALA A 326 32.20 -21.97 7.30
CA ALA A 326 30.96 -22.08 8.06
C ALA A 326 31.15 -22.37 9.56
N PRO A 327 32.03 -23.30 10.01
CA PRO A 327 32.24 -23.54 11.44
C PRO A 327 32.80 -22.33 12.19
N ARG A 328 33.50 -21.42 11.48
CA ARG A 328 34.07 -20.20 12.07
C ARG A 328 33.02 -19.08 12.19
N LEU A 329 32.07 -19.01 11.26
CA LEU A 329 31.06 -17.95 11.18
C LEU A 329 29.77 -18.31 11.93
N PHE A 330 29.43 -19.60 12.04
CA PHE A 330 28.12 -20.06 12.52
C PHE A 330 28.25 -21.03 13.68
N ARG A 331 28.47 -20.51 14.88
CA ARG A 331 28.72 -21.36 16.08
C ARG A 331 27.55 -22.19 16.58
N ARG A 332 26.29 -21.94 16.22
CA ARG A 332 25.10 -22.78 16.46
C ARG A 332 23.92 -22.21 15.67
N PRO A 333 23.61 -22.69 14.47
CA PRO A 333 22.40 -22.27 13.79
C PRO A 333 21.16 -22.78 14.54
N ALA A 334 20.12 -21.94 14.57
CA ALA A 334 18.83 -22.31 15.10
C ALA A 334 18.20 -23.47 14.29
N PRO A 335 17.34 -24.31 14.88
CA PRO A 335 16.68 -25.38 14.15
C PRO A 335 15.86 -24.78 12.99
N ALA A 336 16.04 -25.36 11.79
CA ALA A 336 15.45 -24.84 10.55
C ALA A 336 13.92 -24.88 10.50
N TRP A 337 13.29 -25.67 11.35
CA TRP A 337 11.84 -25.77 11.45
C TRP A 337 11.30 -25.55 12.83
N PHE A 338 10.15 -24.94 12.80
CA PHE A 338 9.35 -24.66 13.96
C PHE A 338 8.08 -25.54 13.91
N VAL A 339 7.85 -26.31 14.96
CA VAL A 339 6.55 -26.90 15.21
C VAL A 339 5.77 -25.90 16.06
N PRO A 340 4.66 -25.34 15.56
CA PRO A 340 3.87 -24.40 16.33
C PRO A 340 3.36 -25.08 17.60
N GLY A 341 3.75 -24.56 18.77
CA GLY A 341 3.14 -24.95 20.04
C GLY A 341 1.72 -24.37 20.16
N TRP A 342 0.94 -24.86 21.12
CA TRP A 342 -0.41 -24.34 21.37
C TRP A 342 -0.42 -22.82 21.58
N GLY A 343 0.55 -22.26 22.30
CA GLY A 343 0.64 -20.80 22.54
C GLY A 343 0.79 -19.99 21.25
N SER A 344 1.57 -20.48 20.27
CA SER A 344 1.63 -19.80 18.96
C SER A 344 0.33 -19.91 18.17
N SER A 345 -0.40 -21.00 18.30
CA SER A 345 -1.70 -21.17 17.67
C SER A 345 -2.76 -20.23 18.26
N VAL A 346 -2.77 -20.06 19.59
CA VAL A 346 -3.64 -19.07 20.26
C VAL A 346 -3.30 -17.66 19.83
N CYS A 347 -2.01 -17.31 19.77
CA CYS A 347 -1.57 -16.00 19.27
C CYS A 347 -2.04 -15.74 17.83
N VAL A 348 -1.83 -16.71 16.94
CA VAL A 348 -2.28 -16.61 15.54
C VAL A 348 -3.80 -16.49 15.44
N ALA A 349 -4.57 -17.25 16.25
CA ALA A 349 -6.03 -17.17 16.29
C ALA A 349 -6.50 -15.77 16.71
N GLY A 350 -5.87 -15.22 17.76
CA GLY A 350 -6.20 -13.87 18.24
C GLY A 350 -5.89 -12.79 17.21
N LEU A 351 -4.71 -12.86 16.56
CA LEU A 351 -4.32 -11.94 15.51
C LEU A 351 -5.25 -12.06 14.28
N LEU A 352 -5.57 -13.28 13.86
CA LEU A 352 -6.47 -13.50 12.73
C LEU A 352 -7.87 -12.97 13.04
N GLY A 353 -8.41 -13.26 14.23
CA GLY A 353 -9.69 -12.72 14.67
C GLY A 353 -9.71 -11.19 14.68
N GLY A 354 -8.61 -10.56 15.15
CA GLY A 354 -8.46 -9.10 15.13
C GLY A 354 -8.39 -8.53 13.71
N VAL A 355 -7.63 -9.16 12.81
CA VAL A 355 -7.54 -8.75 11.40
C VAL A 355 -8.90 -8.89 10.70
N LEU A 356 -9.61 -10.00 10.90
CA LEU A 356 -10.95 -10.21 10.36
C LEU A 356 -11.93 -9.16 10.88
N TYR A 357 -11.88 -8.88 12.17
CA TYR A 357 -12.73 -7.89 12.81
C TYR A 357 -12.49 -6.47 12.24
N VAL A 358 -11.23 -6.04 12.11
CA VAL A 358 -10.93 -4.74 11.53
C VAL A 358 -11.39 -4.65 10.08
N ASN A 359 -11.12 -5.67 9.24
CA ASN A 359 -11.62 -5.71 7.87
C ASN A 359 -13.16 -5.69 7.80
N TYR A 360 -13.85 -6.38 8.72
CA TYR A 360 -15.30 -6.30 8.81
C TYR A 360 -15.77 -4.87 9.10
N LEU A 361 -15.13 -4.16 10.03
CA LEU A 361 -15.49 -2.78 10.36
C LEU A 361 -15.33 -1.82 9.16
N THR A 362 -14.31 -2.02 8.30
CA THR A 362 -14.11 -1.19 7.11
C THR A 362 -15.19 -1.37 6.04
N LEU A 363 -15.92 -2.48 6.07
CA LEU A 363 -17.04 -2.77 5.16
C LEU A 363 -18.40 -2.29 5.67
N LEU A 364 -18.46 -1.83 6.92
CA LEU A 364 -19.70 -1.30 7.49
C LEU A 364 -19.97 0.13 7.03
N PRO A 365 -21.24 0.53 6.92
CA PRO A 365 -21.61 1.92 6.69
C PRO A 365 -21.02 2.87 7.73
N ALA A 366 -20.73 4.09 7.34
CA ALA A 366 -20.21 5.12 8.25
C ALA A 366 -21.14 5.27 9.50
N GLY A 367 -20.55 5.16 10.69
CA GLY A 367 -21.27 5.21 11.97
C GLY A 367 -21.60 3.86 12.59
N ALA A 368 -21.81 2.80 11.82
CA ALA A 368 -22.10 1.46 12.36
C ALA A 368 -20.89 0.84 13.11
N ALA A 369 -19.68 1.17 12.66
CA ALA A 369 -18.43 0.71 13.29
C ALA A 369 -18.23 1.22 14.74
N ARG A 370 -18.96 2.26 15.18
CA ARG A 370 -18.81 2.89 16.50
C ARG A 370 -19.32 2.02 17.66
N HIS A 371 -20.14 1.01 17.38
CA HIS A 371 -20.81 0.18 18.41
C HIS A 371 -20.06 -1.11 18.76
N GLY A 372 -18.96 -1.42 18.09
CA GLY A 372 -18.17 -2.62 18.34
C GLY A 372 -17.15 -2.46 19.48
N PRO A 373 -16.63 -3.59 20.05
CA PRO A 373 -15.56 -3.54 21.04
C PRO A 373 -14.30 -2.91 20.44
N ARG A 374 -13.69 -1.98 21.18
CA ARG A 374 -12.51 -1.23 20.70
C ARG A 374 -11.18 -1.97 20.93
N TRP A 375 -11.13 -2.90 21.90
CA TRP A 375 -9.87 -3.56 22.26
C TRP A 375 -9.20 -4.36 21.14
N PRO A 376 -9.91 -5.07 20.21
CA PRO A 376 -9.22 -5.74 19.12
C PRO A 376 -8.54 -4.75 18.17
N HIS A 377 -9.20 -3.61 17.92
CA HIS A 377 -8.64 -2.53 17.11
C HIS A 377 -7.34 -2.01 17.74
N HIS A 378 -7.28 -1.82 19.07
CA HIS A 378 -6.07 -1.36 19.75
C HIS A 378 -4.89 -2.34 19.57
N VAL A 379 -5.13 -3.65 19.72
CA VAL A 379 -4.10 -4.68 19.51
C VAL A 379 -3.57 -4.65 18.07
N ILE A 380 -4.49 -4.57 17.11
CA ILE A 380 -4.15 -4.52 15.68
C ILE A 380 -3.41 -3.23 15.34
N ALA A 381 -3.79 -2.10 15.97
CA ALA A 381 -3.14 -0.81 15.80
C ALA A 381 -1.69 -0.79 16.33
N VAL A 382 -1.44 -1.34 17.55
CA VAL A 382 -0.08 -1.48 18.10
C VAL A 382 0.85 -2.26 17.16
N LEU A 383 0.30 -3.31 16.55
CA LEU A 383 1.04 -4.18 15.63
C LEU A 383 1.03 -3.64 14.19
N ARG A 384 0.36 -2.51 13.94
CA ARG A 384 0.21 -1.91 12.62
C ARG A 384 -0.32 -2.90 11.58
N LEU A 385 -1.27 -3.73 12.00
CA LEU A 385 -1.96 -4.70 11.14
C LEU A 385 -3.34 -4.21 10.68
N GLU A 386 -3.62 -2.92 10.88
CA GLU A 386 -4.79 -2.28 10.28
C GLU A 386 -4.72 -2.41 8.76
N GLN A 387 -5.85 -2.72 8.18
CA GLN A 387 -6.00 -3.00 6.76
C GLN A 387 -7.25 -2.30 6.24
N GLU A 388 -7.11 -1.64 5.14
CA GLU A 388 -8.19 -1.08 4.37
C GLU A 388 -7.95 -1.38 2.88
N TRP A 389 -8.86 -2.15 2.28
CA TRP A 389 -8.72 -2.64 0.90
C TRP A 389 -9.72 -1.96 -0.02
N THR A 390 -9.79 -0.63 0.06
CA THR A 390 -10.69 0.22 -0.74
C THR A 390 -10.10 0.63 -2.09
N MET A 391 -9.23 -0.18 -2.67
CA MET A 391 -8.57 0.11 -3.95
C MET A 391 -9.59 0.28 -5.07
N PHE A 392 -9.70 1.52 -5.59
CA PHE A 392 -10.71 1.91 -6.56
C PHE A 392 -12.16 1.68 -6.11
N ALA A 393 -12.41 1.71 -4.80
CA ALA A 393 -13.72 1.53 -4.19
C ALA A 393 -14.15 2.81 -3.44
N PRO A 394 -15.46 3.12 -3.37
CA PRO A 394 -16.58 2.37 -3.96
C PRO A 394 -16.58 2.38 -5.50
N CYS A 395 -16.03 3.44 -6.12
CA CYS A 395 -15.73 3.53 -7.55
C CYS A 395 -14.35 4.18 -7.73
N PRO A 396 -13.68 4.01 -8.88
CA PRO A 396 -12.49 4.78 -9.18
C PRO A 396 -12.79 6.27 -9.10
N THR A 397 -11.85 7.05 -8.57
CA THR A 397 -12.03 8.49 -8.49
C THR A 397 -12.29 9.07 -9.89
N ARG A 398 -13.20 10.01 -9.96
CA ARG A 398 -13.46 10.81 -11.19
C ARG A 398 -12.66 12.11 -11.16
N ASP A 399 -12.20 12.47 -9.99
CA ASP A 399 -11.43 13.67 -9.74
C ASP A 399 -9.96 13.40 -10.10
N ASP A 400 -9.54 13.98 -11.19
CA ASP A 400 -8.15 13.99 -11.68
C ASP A 400 -7.60 15.40 -11.72
N GLY A 401 -6.37 15.60 -12.16
CA GLY A 401 -5.81 16.94 -12.31
C GLY A 401 -4.30 16.96 -12.16
N TRP A 402 -3.77 18.16 -11.90
CA TRP A 402 -2.33 18.35 -11.67
C TRP A 402 -2.07 19.42 -10.61
N PHE A 403 -0.91 19.34 -9.98
CA PHE A 403 -0.44 20.31 -9.00
C PHE A 403 0.38 21.42 -9.65
N VAL A 404 0.18 22.64 -9.19
CA VAL A 404 1.04 23.79 -9.44
C VAL A 404 1.50 24.31 -8.08
N VAL A 405 2.81 24.36 -7.86
CA VAL A 405 3.42 24.84 -6.61
C VAL A 405 4.13 26.14 -6.93
N ARG A 406 3.40 27.24 -6.73
CA ARG A 406 3.85 28.59 -7.02
C ARG A 406 4.61 29.17 -5.84
N GLY A 407 5.77 29.76 -6.09
CA GLY A 407 6.45 30.67 -5.18
C GLY A 407 6.43 32.08 -5.72
N VAL A 408 6.24 33.08 -4.85
CA VAL A 408 6.52 34.47 -5.18
C VAL A 408 7.74 34.89 -4.39
N LEU A 409 8.73 35.45 -5.06
CA LEU A 409 9.96 35.92 -4.45
C LEU A 409 9.82 37.37 -3.96
N VAL A 410 10.74 37.79 -3.11
CA VAL A 410 10.76 39.15 -2.56
C VAL A 410 10.84 40.25 -3.63
N ASP A 411 11.44 39.95 -4.78
CA ASP A 411 11.48 40.84 -5.95
C ASP A 411 10.17 40.82 -6.80
N GLY A 412 9.18 40.05 -6.40
CA GLY A 412 7.89 39.91 -7.07
C GLY A 412 7.92 38.90 -8.22
N SER A 413 9.03 38.24 -8.53
CA SER A 413 9.07 37.22 -9.56
C SER A 413 8.40 35.92 -9.10
N GLU A 414 7.80 35.20 -10.05
CA GLU A 414 7.11 33.94 -9.80
C GLU A 414 7.96 32.76 -10.23
N VAL A 415 7.96 31.69 -9.41
CA VAL A 415 8.80 30.52 -9.61
C VAL A 415 8.04 29.22 -9.37
N ASN A 416 8.52 28.13 -9.97
CA ASN A 416 8.03 26.79 -9.71
C ASN A 416 8.84 26.17 -8.55
N LEU A 417 8.24 26.08 -7.37
CA LEU A 417 8.94 25.50 -6.20
C LEU A 417 9.02 23.97 -6.24
N TRP A 418 8.15 23.31 -6.98
CA TRP A 418 8.19 21.85 -7.11
C TRP A 418 9.30 21.37 -8.04
N GLU A 419 9.39 21.97 -9.21
CA GLU A 419 10.43 21.73 -10.23
C GLU A 419 11.21 23.02 -10.50
N PRO A 420 12.13 23.43 -9.62
CA PRO A 420 12.82 24.74 -9.71
C PRO A 420 13.62 24.97 -11.00
N GLU A 421 13.94 23.90 -11.74
CA GLU A 421 14.65 23.96 -13.01
C GLU A 421 13.74 24.25 -14.21
N ARG A 422 12.42 24.34 -13.97
CA ARG A 422 11.39 24.61 -14.99
C ARG A 422 10.65 25.88 -14.68
N ASP A 423 10.27 26.58 -15.72
CA ASP A 423 9.41 27.75 -15.60
C ASP A 423 8.05 27.37 -14.99
N LEU A 424 7.46 28.32 -14.24
CA LEU A 424 6.10 28.15 -13.73
C LEU A 424 5.12 28.09 -14.91
N THR A 425 4.30 27.08 -14.94
CA THR A 425 3.26 26.93 -15.98
C THR A 425 1.94 26.47 -15.34
N TRP A 426 0.86 27.07 -15.83
CA TRP A 426 -0.51 26.74 -15.45
C TRP A 426 -1.12 25.67 -16.36
N VAL A 427 -0.44 25.36 -17.46
CA VAL A 427 -0.90 24.42 -18.49
C VAL A 427 -0.73 22.99 -17.98
N LYS A 428 -1.75 22.14 -18.23
CA LYS A 428 -1.69 20.71 -17.90
C LYS A 428 -0.48 20.06 -18.56
N PRO A 429 0.38 19.37 -17.79
CA PRO A 429 1.47 18.59 -18.35
C PRO A 429 0.95 17.48 -19.26
N GLN A 430 1.68 17.14 -20.32
CA GLN A 430 1.31 16.01 -21.19
C GLN A 430 1.19 14.68 -20.45
N LEU A 431 2.00 14.48 -19.42
CA LEU A 431 1.97 13.30 -18.58
C LEU A 431 2.15 13.71 -17.10
N PRO A 432 1.06 14.08 -16.38
CA PRO A 432 1.13 14.50 -14.99
C PRO A 432 1.82 13.47 -14.08
N SER A 433 1.68 12.18 -14.38
CA SER A 433 2.35 11.11 -13.61
C SER A 433 3.89 11.15 -13.68
N ALA A 434 4.49 11.82 -14.66
CA ALA A 434 5.94 11.92 -14.82
C ALA A 434 6.58 13.05 -13.99
N HIS A 435 5.77 13.97 -13.42
CA HIS A 435 6.24 15.11 -12.62
C HIS A 435 6.56 14.74 -11.16
N PHE A 436 6.52 13.48 -10.81
CA PHE A 436 6.88 13.01 -9.47
C PHE A 436 8.19 12.21 -9.52
N PRO A 437 9.16 12.49 -8.65
CA PRO A 437 10.42 11.75 -8.59
C PRO A 437 10.21 10.23 -8.45
N ASN A 438 9.20 9.84 -7.65
CA ASN A 438 8.78 8.45 -7.48
C ASN A 438 7.34 8.35 -6.96
N HIS A 439 6.87 7.11 -6.77
CA HIS A 439 5.51 6.85 -6.31
C HIS A 439 5.23 7.31 -4.86
N ARG A 440 6.24 7.51 -4.02
CA ARG A 440 6.11 8.00 -2.64
C ARG A 440 5.73 9.48 -2.63
N TRP A 441 6.39 10.27 -3.43
CA TRP A 441 6.08 11.69 -3.64
C TRP A 441 4.68 11.87 -4.23
N ARG A 442 4.33 11.04 -5.23
CA ARG A 442 2.97 11.07 -5.80
C ARG A 442 1.92 10.80 -4.73
N LYS A 443 2.13 9.75 -3.88
CA LYS A 443 1.19 9.43 -2.81
C LYS A 443 1.12 10.54 -1.76
N TYR A 444 2.25 11.16 -1.42
CA TYR A 444 2.32 12.27 -0.48
C TYR A 444 1.48 13.46 -0.95
N LEU A 445 1.69 13.96 -2.17
CA LEU A 445 0.94 15.08 -2.73
C LEU A 445 -0.54 14.73 -2.95
N SER A 446 -0.85 13.52 -3.43
CA SER A 446 -2.25 13.08 -3.57
C SER A 446 -2.99 13.07 -2.23
N ASN A 447 -2.31 12.79 -1.12
CA ASN A 447 -2.92 12.80 0.21
C ASN A 447 -3.30 14.22 0.68
N PHE A 448 -2.62 15.29 0.22
CA PHE A 448 -3.00 16.66 0.58
C PHE A 448 -4.42 17.00 0.16
N ARG A 449 -4.80 16.62 -1.05
CA ARG A 449 -6.15 16.87 -1.53
C ARG A 449 -7.22 16.14 -0.72
N TRP A 450 -6.92 14.91 -0.28
CA TRP A 450 -7.90 14.08 0.43
C TRP A 450 -7.97 14.35 1.93
N ASN A 451 -6.84 14.66 2.57
CA ASN A 451 -6.75 14.75 4.03
C ASN A 451 -6.72 16.19 4.54
N GLN A 452 -6.34 17.17 3.70
CA GLN A 452 -6.23 18.60 4.00
C GLN A 452 -5.65 18.88 5.41
N ASP A 453 -4.55 18.17 5.75
CA ASP A 453 -3.90 18.25 7.05
C ASP A 453 -3.04 19.53 7.08
N THR A 454 -3.55 20.58 7.72
CA THR A 454 -2.96 21.92 7.79
C THR A 454 -1.52 21.89 8.29
N GLU A 455 -1.22 21.09 9.33
CA GLU A 455 0.13 20.97 9.88
C GLU A 455 1.10 20.35 8.86
N GLN A 456 0.66 19.32 8.10
CA GLN A 456 1.51 18.75 7.06
C GLN A 456 1.72 19.70 5.88
N LEU A 457 0.71 20.48 5.52
CA LEU A 457 0.80 21.49 4.46
C LEU A 457 1.76 22.62 4.86
N SER A 458 1.69 23.09 6.10
CA SER A 458 2.61 24.08 6.66
C SER A 458 4.05 23.58 6.60
N CYS A 459 4.33 22.39 7.16
CA CYS A 459 5.68 21.81 7.11
C CYS A 459 6.20 21.61 5.69
N PHE A 460 5.33 21.24 4.75
CA PHE A 460 5.72 21.09 3.35
C PHE A 460 6.03 22.45 2.70
N SER A 461 5.26 23.48 3.01
CA SER A 461 5.50 24.86 2.58
C SER A 461 6.85 25.37 3.09
N ASP A 462 7.15 25.16 4.38
CA ASP A 462 8.43 25.55 4.98
C ASP A 462 9.62 24.81 4.37
N TRP A 463 9.45 23.51 4.07
CA TRP A 463 10.47 22.73 3.38
C TRP A 463 10.71 23.21 1.94
N LEU A 464 9.65 23.56 1.20
CA LEU A 464 9.77 24.13 -0.16
C LEU A 464 10.53 25.45 -0.13
N ARG A 465 10.18 26.33 0.79
CA ARG A 465 10.88 27.61 1.02
C ARG A 465 12.35 27.40 1.33
N ALA A 466 12.66 26.62 2.36
CA ALA A 466 14.03 26.36 2.77
C ALA A 466 14.87 25.75 1.62
N ARG A 467 14.29 24.78 0.88
CA ARG A 467 14.95 24.17 -0.28
C ARG A 467 15.27 25.20 -1.37
N TRP A 468 14.35 26.13 -1.63
CA TRP A 468 14.56 27.20 -2.60
C TRP A 468 15.61 28.20 -2.11
N ASP A 469 15.45 28.71 -0.91
CA ASP A 469 16.32 29.73 -0.32
C ASP A 469 17.77 29.21 -0.22
N ASP A 470 17.96 27.97 0.19
CA ASP A 470 19.29 27.36 0.31
C ASP A 470 19.96 27.05 -1.05
N SER A 471 19.20 26.63 -2.05
CA SER A 471 19.78 26.05 -3.27
C SER A 471 19.61 26.92 -4.51
N TYR A 472 18.61 27.80 -4.58
CA TYR A 472 18.24 28.53 -5.81
C TYR A 472 18.23 30.06 -5.65
N SER A 473 18.17 30.60 -4.43
CA SER A 473 18.25 32.05 -4.20
C SER A 473 19.64 32.62 -4.56
N GLY A 474 20.68 31.78 -4.50
CA GLY A 474 22.08 32.18 -4.69
C GLY A 474 22.59 33.13 -3.58
N GLY A 475 21.97 33.06 -2.37
CA GLY A 475 22.29 33.93 -1.25
C GLY A 475 21.83 35.38 -1.42
N ARG A 476 20.88 35.65 -2.30
CA ARG A 476 20.31 36.95 -2.58
C ARG A 476 18.98 37.12 -1.86
N PRO A 477 18.85 38.06 -0.88
CA PRO A 477 17.61 38.24 -0.13
C PRO A 477 16.39 38.56 -1.01
N GLU A 478 16.60 39.26 -2.12
CA GLU A 478 15.52 39.57 -3.07
C GLU A 478 14.97 38.35 -3.81
N ARG A 479 15.72 37.25 -3.80
CA ARG A 479 15.33 35.96 -4.42
C ARG A 479 14.87 34.92 -3.43
N GLU A 480 14.71 35.28 -2.17
CA GLU A 480 14.10 34.41 -1.17
C GLU A 480 12.58 34.33 -1.39
N VAL A 481 11.97 33.22 -0.95
CA VAL A 481 10.54 32.99 -1.11
C VAL A 481 9.77 33.80 -0.07
N GLU A 482 8.88 34.67 -0.54
CA GLU A 482 7.97 35.44 0.27
C GLU A 482 6.61 34.76 0.44
N LEU A 483 6.11 34.09 -0.62
CA LEU A 483 4.81 33.44 -0.61
C LEU A 483 4.88 32.07 -1.26
N VAL A 484 4.18 31.11 -0.66
CA VAL A 484 3.98 29.74 -1.21
C VAL A 484 2.51 29.49 -1.43
N GLN A 485 2.16 29.05 -2.64
CA GLN A 485 0.83 28.55 -2.98
C GLN A 485 0.91 27.13 -3.56
N ILE A 486 0.05 26.24 -3.05
CA ILE A 486 -0.14 24.89 -3.60
C ILE A 486 -1.54 24.84 -4.18
N ILE A 487 -1.61 24.71 -5.49
CA ILE A 487 -2.86 24.73 -6.25
C ILE A 487 -3.04 23.40 -6.95
N PHE A 488 -4.22 22.84 -6.87
CA PHE A 488 -4.63 21.67 -7.63
C PHE A 488 -5.66 22.07 -8.67
N PHE A 489 -5.35 21.83 -9.94
CA PHE A 489 -6.32 22.01 -11.02
C PHE A 489 -7.15 20.75 -11.15
N LEU A 490 -8.38 20.84 -10.64
CA LEU A 490 -9.34 19.74 -10.67
C LEU A 490 -9.92 19.58 -12.06
N GLU A 491 -9.81 18.37 -12.60
CA GLU A 491 -10.45 17.93 -13.84
C GLU A 491 -11.36 16.74 -13.53
N GLU A 492 -12.67 16.96 -13.56
CA GLU A 492 -13.59 15.85 -13.33
C GLU A 492 -13.75 15.02 -14.61
N THR A 493 -13.38 13.73 -14.54
CA THR A 493 -13.55 12.78 -15.64
C THR A 493 -15.03 12.54 -15.92
N PRO A 494 -15.55 12.92 -17.11
CA PRO A 494 -16.94 12.71 -17.44
C PRO A 494 -17.24 11.22 -17.69
N PRO A 495 -18.50 10.81 -17.61
CA PRO A 495 -18.92 9.50 -18.07
C PRO A 495 -18.54 9.28 -19.55
N PRO A 496 -18.31 8.02 -19.97
CA PRO A 496 -17.96 7.71 -21.36
C PRO A 496 -18.90 8.38 -22.37
N GLY A 497 -18.34 9.09 -23.35
CA GLY A 497 -19.10 9.79 -24.40
C GLY A 497 -19.70 11.14 -23.99
N LYS A 498 -19.44 11.65 -22.80
CA LYS A 498 -19.82 12.99 -22.38
C LYS A 498 -18.65 13.97 -22.57
N PRO A 499 -18.93 15.27 -22.81
CA PRO A 499 -17.90 16.29 -22.93
C PRO A 499 -17.18 16.51 -21.57
N PRO A 500 -15.93 16.98 -21.59
CA PRO A 500 -15.21 17.36 -20.37
C PRO A 500 -15.90 18.50 -19.64
N ARG A 501 -15.76 18.56 -18.32
CA ARG A 501 -16.21 19.66 -17.50
C ARG A 501 -15.17 20.79 -17.48
N PRO A 502 -15.58 22.03 -17.13
CA PRO A 502 -14.63 23.11 -16.90
C PRO A 502 -13.60 22.74 -15.83
N LEU A 503 -12.37 23.24 -15.97
CA LEU A 503 -11.32 23.11 -14.98
C LEU A 503 -11.64 24.00 -13.77
N GLU A 504 -11.44 23.45 -12.58
CA GLU A 504 -11.64 24.17 -11.32
C GLU A 504 -10.30 24.22 -10.55
N PRO A 505 -9.68 25.40 -10.35
CA PRO A 505 -8.51 25.52 -9.50
C PRO A 505 -8.92 25.46 -8.03
N GLU A 506 -8.34 24.51 -7.29
CA GLU A 506 -8.49 24.38 -5.83
C GLU A 506 -7.19 24.88 -5.17
N VAL A 507 -7.25 25.95 -4.40
CA VAL A 507 -6.12 26.40 -3.58
C VAL A 507 -6.08 25.53 -2.34
N LEU A 508 -5.11 24.61 -2.27
CA LEU A 508 -4.92 23.69 -1.14
C LEU A 508 -4.15 24.35 0.01
N TRP A 509 -3.25 25.27 -0.32
CA TRP A 509 -2.44 25.99 0.63
C TRP A 509 -2.04 27.36 0.10
N HIS A 510 -2.06 28.37 0.99
CA HIS A 510 -1.59 29.72 0.73
C HIS A 510 -0.93 30.27 1.99
N TRP A 511 0.33 30.68 1.93
CA TRP A 511 1.05 31.22 3.06
C TRP A 511 2.00 32.33 2.65
N ASN A 512 1.86 33.50 3.31
CA ASN A 512 2.72 34.67 3.15
C ASN A 512 3.65 34.81 4.35
N TYR A 513 4.95 34.72 4.13
CA TYR A 513 5.96 34.77 5.19
C TYR A 513 6.31 36.17 5.67
N LYS A 514 5.95 37.24 4.93
CA LYS A 514 6.10 38.62 5.37
C LYS A 514 4.96 39.10 6.29
N GLU A 515 3.78 38.59 6.04
CA GLU A 515 2.59 38.91 6.81
C GLU A 515 1.97 37.61 7.34
N PRO A 516 2.61 36.96 8.33
CA PRO A 516 2.03 35.77 8.89
C PRO A 516 0.73 36.14 9.61
N ASP A 517 -0.39 35.61 9.11
CA ASP A 517 -1.67 35.78 9.77
C ASP A 517 -1.66 35.12 11.15
N GLU A 518 -2.36 35.72 12.14
CA GLU A 518 -2.54 35.12 13.45
C GLU A 518 -3.26 33.74 13.28
N PRO A 519 -2.82 32.71 14.01
CA PRO A 519 -3.43 31.38 13.92
C PRO A 519 -4.89 31.45 14.41
N GLY A 520 -5.84 31.28 13.50
CA GLY A 520 -7.29 31.34 13.76
C GLY A 520 -8.12 32.09 12.71
N ALA A 521 -7.48 32.87 11.82
CA ALA A 521 -8.18 33.62 10.75
C ALA A 521 -8.37 32.81 9.45
N GLU A 522 -7.82 31.59 9.37
CA GLU A 522 -7.64 30.82 8.13
C GLU A 522 -8.94 30.31 7.49
N GLU A 523 -9.93 29.89 8.29
CA GLU A 523 -11.19 29.38 7.71
C GLU A 523 -12.05 30.46 7.03
N THR A 524 -11.90 31.72 7.47
CA THR A 524 -12.69 32.82 6.96
C THR A 524 -12.06 33.45 5.72
N LYS A 525 -10.71 33.46 5.60
CA LYS A 525 -10.01 34.10 4.47
C LYS A 525 -9.94 33.24 3.23
N ALA A 526 -9.75 31.93 3.33
CA ALA A 526 -9.82 31.03 2.18
C ALA A 526 -11.19 31.12 1.47
N ARG A 527 -12.27 31.41 2.22
CA ARG A 527 -13.59 31.70 1.67
C ARG A 527 -13.70 33.11 1.05
N THR A 528 -12.98 34.08 1.59
CA THR A 528 -13.09 35.50 1.14
C THR A 528 -12.18 35.79 -0.05
N GLU A 529 -11.08 35.05 -0.22
CA GLU A 529 -10.15 35.23 -1.35
C GLU A 529 -10.59 34.45 -2.60
N THR A 530 -11.29 33.33 -2.46
CA THR A 530 -12.03 32.74 -3.60
C THR A 530 -13.01 33.74 -4.19
N ASP A 531 -13.68 34.53 -3.36
CA ASP A 531 -14.59 35.60 -3.82
C ASP A 531 -13.85 36.83 -4.41
N LYS A 532 -12.56 37.05 -4.08
CA LYS A 532 -11.74 38.15 -4.64
C LYS A 532 -10.98 37.77 -5.90
N LEU A 533 -10.64 36.50 -6.11
CA LEU A 533 -10.08 35.98 -7.36
C LEU A 533 -11.08 36.11 -8.52
N ASP A 534 -12.39 36.16 -8.22
CA ASP A 534 -13.44 36.39 -9.20
C ASP A 534 -13.52 37.83 -9.73
N THR A 535 -12.77 38.79 -9.18
CA THR A 535 -13.01 40.20 -9.52
C THR A 535 -11.87 40.98 -10.19
N HIS A 536 -10.60 40.55 -10.16
CA HIS A 536 -9.53 41.41 -10.69
C HIS A 536 -8.31 40.80 -11.35
N ASP A 537 -8.07 39.48 -11.32
CA ASP A 537 -6.95 38.89 -12.05
C ASP A 537 -7.44 37.80 -13.02
N THR A 538 -7.65 38.20 -14.29
CA THR A 538 -7.80 37.25 -15.37
C THR A 538 -6.53 36.44 -15.54
N LEU A 539 -6.53 35.18 -15.11
CA LEU A 539 -5.49 34.23 -15.42
C LEU A 539 -5.29 34.21 -16.95
N PRO A 540 -4.07 34.41 -17.46
CA PRO A 540 -3.85 34.46 -18.89
C PRO A 540 -4.12 33.08 -19.50
N GLY A 541 -5.18 32.98 -20.30
CA GLY A 541 -5.47 31.82 -21.15
C GLY A 541 -6.67 30.96 -20.80
N ILE A 542 -7.54 31.36 -19.86
CA ILE A 542 -8.80 30.65 -19.58
C ILE A 542 -9.97 31.43 -20.21
N PRO A 543 -10.82 30.83 -21.08
CA PRO A 543 -12.02 31.48 -21.58
C PRO A 543 -13.06 31.67 -20.46
N THR A 544 -13.44 32.89 -20.17
CA THR A 544 -14.49 33.20 -19.20
C THR A 544 -15.86 32.99 -19.87
N SER A 545 -16.68 32.09 -19.34
CA SER A 545 -18.12 32.08 -19.62
C SER A 545 -18.91 31.83 -18.33
N ASP A 546 -19.74 32.80 -18.10
CA ASP A 546 -20.98 32.89 -17.32
C ASP A 546 -21.03 32.69 -15.80
N LYS A 547 -21.53 33.74 -15.21
CA LYS A 547 -21.91 33.96 -13.82
C LYS A 547 -23.13 33.11 -13.46
N ASP A 548 -22.95 32.17 -12.48
CA ASP A 548 -24.02 31.74 -11.55
C ASP A 548 -23.60 30.47 -10.74
N VAL A 549 -22.66 30.57 -9.81
CA VAL A 549 -22.28 29.40 -8.99
C VAL A 549 -22.22 29.66 -7.46
N GLY A 550 -22.57 30.87 -7.00
CA GLY A 550 -22.44 31.23 -5.56
C GLY A 550 -23.41 30.56 -4.57
N ILE A 551 -24.33 29.65 -4.93
CA ILE A 551 -25.39 29.14 -4.01
C ILE A 551 -25.47 27.61 -3.91
N ARG A 552 -24.48 26.83 -4.30
CA ARG A 552 -24.62 25.35 -4.35
C ARG A 552 -23.97 24.56 -3.21
N PHE A 553 -23.04 25.09 -2.45
CA PHE A 553 -22.32 24.30 -1.44
C PHE A 553 -23.16 23.86 -0.24
N HIS A 554 -24.12 24.66 0.20
CA HIS A 554 -25.00 24.27 1.32
C HIS A 554 -26.08 23.24 0.93
N ARG A 555 -26.35 23.05 -0.38
CA ARG A 555 -27.32 22.04 -0.88
C ARG A 555 -26.70 20.66 -1.08
N ILE A 556 -25.39 20.54 -1.33
CA ILE A 556 -24.74 19.26 -1.60
C ILE A 556 -24.62 18.42 -0.32
N ILE A 557 -24.27 19.00 0.82
CA ILE A 557 -24.20 18.28 2.12
C ILE A 557 -25.59 17.80 2.54
N THR A 558 -26.64 18.57 2.30
CA THR A 558 -28.02 18.19 2.64
C THR A 558 -28.62 17.22 1.62
N GLN A 559 -28.17 17.22 0.40
CA GLN A 559 -28.65 16.33 -0.68
C GLN A 559 -27.97 14.95 -0.62
N VAL A 560 -26.70 14.87 -0.25
CA VAL A 560 -25.98 13.60 0.02
C VAL A 560 -26.63 12.87 1.21
N SER A 561 -27.01 13.57 2.29
CA SER A 561 -27.78 12.96 3.38
C SER A 561 -29.14 12.42 2.97
N ARG A 562 -29.83 13.07 2.03
CA ARG A 562 -31.18 12.64 1.60
C ARG A 562 -31.18 11.56 0.53
N THR A 563 -30.13 11.46 -0.29
CA THR A 563 -30.02 10.42 -1.32
C THR A 563 -29.67 9.06 -0.72
N PHE A 564 -29.00 9.03 0.45
CA PHE A 564 -28.72 7.79 1.18
C PHE A 564 -29.92 7.19 1.91
N GLU A 565 -30.97 7.95 2.17
CA GLU A 565 -32.21 7.40 2.76
C GLU A 565 -33.16 6.72 1.76
N GLY A 566 -32.96 6.93 0.46
CA GLY A 566 -33.87 6.45 -0.59
C GLY A 566 -33.56 5.09 -1.22
N THR A 567 -32.38 4.52 -1.02
CA THR A 567 -31.96 3.26 -1.67
C THR A 567 -31.79 2.08 -0.72
N ARG A 568 -32.79 1.83 0.11
CA ARG A 568 -32.90 0.57 0.89
C ARG A 568 -33.54 -0.52 0.02
N LYS A 569 -32.82 -1.08 -0.94
CA LYS A 569 -33.07 -2.41 -1.52
C LYS A 569 -31.81 -2.90 -2.23
N ALA A 570 -30.78 -3.30 -1.46
CA ALA A 570 -29.73 -4.18 -1.92
C ALA A 570 -29.83 -5.49 -1.15
N ALA A 571 -29.59 -6.61 -1.83
CA ALA A 571 -29.73 -7.95 -1.28
C ALA A 571 -28.94 -8.13 0.04
N PRO A 572 -29.45 -8.87 1.00
CA PRO A 572 -28.87 -8.95 2.33
C PRO A 572 -27.53 -9.71 2.29
N ILE A 573 -26.48 -9.05 2.75
CA ILE A 573 -25.12 -9.62 2.98
C ILE A 573 -25.17 -10.82 3.96
N SER A 574 -26.28 -10.95 4.72
CA SER A 574 -26.55 -12.10 5.62
C SER A 574 -26.46 -13.47 4.92
N SER A 575 -26.81 -13.56 3.65
CA SER A 575 -26.75 -14.83 2.91
C SER A 575 -25.32 -15.30 2.59
N LEU A 576 -24.35 -14.39 2.51
CA LEU A 576 -22.95 -14.73 2.23
C LEU A 576 -22.22 -15.20 3.48
N VAL A 577 -22.57 -14.63 4.63
CA VAL A 577 -22.06 -15.04 5.95
C VAL A 577 -22.59 -16.43 6.31
N GLU A 578 -23.86 -16.71 5.99
CA GLU A 578 -24.45 -18.05 6.17
C GLU A 578 -23.84 -19.10 5.25
N VAL A 579 -23.51 -18.74 4.00
CA VAL A 579 -22.80 -19.65 3.09
C VAL A 579 -21.36 -19.90 3.55
N LEU A 580 -20.68 -18.91 4.07
CA LEU A 580 -19.32 -19.07 4.64
C LEU A 580 -19.34 -19.85 5.96
N LEU A 581 -20.34 -19.63 6.81
CA LEU A 581 -20.50 -20.37 8.07
C LEU A 581 -21.06 -21.80 7.85
N GLY A 582 -21.79 -22.04 6.76
CA GLY A 582 -22.28 -23.37 6.40
C GLY A 582 -21.24 -24.28 5.73
N VAL A 583 -20.08 -23.73 5.33
CA VAL A 583 -18.94 -24.48 4.77
C VAL A 583 -17.91 -24.80 5.87
N PHE A 584 -18.03 -24.21 7.07
CA PHE A 584 -17.25 -24.50 8.28
C PHE A 584 -18.09 -25.31 9.28
#